data_b534dc0bfa01828a7bc98d97b8ff2fdf
#
_entry.id   b534dc0bfa01828a7bc98d97b8ff2fdf
#
_cell.length_a   1.000
_cell.length_b   1.000
_cell.length_c   1.000
_cell.angle_alpha   90.00
_cell.angle_beta   90.00
_cell.angle_gamma   90.00
#
_symmetry.space_group_name_H-M   'P 1'
#
loop_
_entity.id
_entity.type
_entity.pdbx_description
1 polymer ?
#
loop_
_entity_poly.entity_id
_entity_poly.type
_entity_poly.pdbx_seq_one_letter_code
_entity_poly.pdbx_strand_id
1 'polypeptide(L)'
;MIGVEGAMDNTLDSGIKRVFFMHGGNVLALSQPIDGEPATCANGMTIGFKCDSPEQVKELHDAAIAAGGTSIEDPPGLRESAMGAMHLCYFRDLDGHKICGLHRAG
;
A
#
# COMPACT_ATOMS: atom_id res chain seq x y z
N MET A 1 -9.61 -7.37 -1.80
CA MET A 1 -9.83 -6.08 -2.45
C MET A 1 -8.96 -5.87 -3.69
N ILE A 2 -7.64 -5.75 -3.56
CA ILE A 2 -6.75 -5.61 -4.73
C ILE A 2 -6.13 -6.94 -5.15
N GLY A 3 -6.75 -8.05 -4.80
CA GLY A 3 -6.22 -9.37 -5.10
C GLY A 3 -5.09 -9.81 -4.19
N VAL A 4 -5.04 -9.28 -2.98
CA VAL A 4 -4.07 -9.73 -1.99
C VAL A 4 -4.50 -11.09 -1.48
N GLU A 5 -3.63 -12.07 -1.63
CA GLU A 5 -3.89 -13.43 -1.18
C GLU A 5 -3.14 -13.69 0.12
N GLY A 6 -3.89 -14.21 1.08
CA GLY A 6 -3.34 -14.78 2.30
C GLY A 6 -2.39 -13.89 3.09
N ALA A 7 -2.65 -13.75 4.35
CA ALA A 7 -1.66 -13.23 5.29
C ALA A 7 -0.99 -14.43 5.95
N MET A 8 0.33 -14.41 6.01
CA MET A 8 1.07 -15.44 6.71
C MET A 8 1.83 -14.80 7.86
N ASP A 9 1.48 -15.16 9.08
CA ASP A 9 2.18 -14.68 10.27
C ASP A 9 3.42 -15.52 10.51
N ASN A 10 4.51 -14.85 10.86
CA ASN A 10 5.74 -15.52 11.22
C ASN A 10 6.39 -14.79 12.39
N THR A 11 6.74 -15.54 13.42
CA THR A 11 7.47 -15.00 14.57
C THR A 11 8.86 -15.64 14.61
N LEU A 12 9.90 -14.80 14.55
CA LEU A 12 11.26 -15.26 14.61
C LEU A 12 11.63 -15.70 16.04
N ASP A 13 12.70 -16.48 16.18
CA ASP A 13 13.18 -16.94 17.50
C ASP A 13 13.47 -15.77 18.45
N SER A 14 13.84 -14.62 17.91
CA SER A 14 14.05 -13.38 18.68
C SER A 14 12.77 -12.74 19.19
N GLY A 15 11.59 -13.24 18.78
CA GLY A 15 10.31 -12.64 19.11
C GLY A 15 9.81 -11.60 18.09
N ILE A 16 10.61 -11.29 17.08
CA ILE A 16 10.23 -10.35 16.02
C ILE A 16 9.09 -10.96 15.20
N LYS A 17 8.03 -10.19 15.02
CA LYS A 17 6.86 -10.61 14.25
C LYS A 17 6.88 -10.04 12.86
N ARG A 18 6.51 -10.86 11.88
CA ARG A 18 6.39 -10.50 10.48
C ARG A 18 5.07 -11.00 9.92
N VAL A 19 4.52 -10.24 8.97
CA VAL A 19 3.32 -10.63 8.23
C VAL A 19 3.63 -10.51 6.76
N PHE A 20 3.27 -11.52 5.99
CA PHE A 20 3.51 -11.56 4.56
C PHE A 20 2.19 -11.58 3.80
N PHE A 21 2.10 -10.77 2.76
CA PHE A 21 0.95 -10.72 1.85
C PHE A 21 1.43 -10.98 0.44
N MET A 22 0.62 -11.68 -0.35
CA MET A 22 0.89 -11.91 -1.76
C MET A 22 0.02 -11.00 -2.62
N HIS A 23 0.61 -10.38 -3.62
CA HIS A 23 -0.11 -9.54 -4.56
C HIS A 23 0.57 -9.55 -5.92
N GLY A 24 -0.16 -9.98 -6.97
CA GLY A 24 0.35 -9.95 -8.34
C GLY A 24 1.65 -10.70 -8.53
N GLY A 25 1.87 -11.81 -7.82
CA GLY A 25 3.11 -12.57 -7.88
C GLY A 25 4.23 -11.99 -7.02
N ASN A 26 3.99 -10.89 -6.33
CA ASN A 26 4.96 -10.27 -5.44
C ASN A 26 4.59 -10.49 -3.99
N VAL A 27 5.56 -10.33 -3.11
CA VAL A 27 5.36 -10.45 -1.66
C VAL A 27 5.52 -9.09 -1.02
N LEU A 28 4.55 -8.69 -0.21
CA LEU A 28 4.66 -7.54 0.68
C LEU A 28 4.92 -8.07 2.08
N ALA A 29 6.00 -7.65 2.70
CA ALA A 29 6.34 -8.03 4.06
C ALA A 29 6.20 -6.83 4.99
N LEU A 30 5.49 -7.02 6.09
CA LEU A 30 5.44 -6.07 7.19
C LEU A 30 6.16 -6.70 8.36
N SER A 31 7.09 -5.97 8.96
CA SER A 31 7.93 -6.53 10.01
C SER A 31 8.13 -5.54 11.15
N GLN A 32 8.19 -6.04 12.36
CA GLN A 32 8.81 -5.29 13.43
C GLN A 32 10.30 -5.14 13.06
N PRO A 33 10.93 -4.00 13.37
CA PRO A 33 12.35 -3.82 13.06
C PRO A 33 13.23 -4.85 13.75
N ILE A 34 14.13 -5.47 12.99
CA ILE A 34 14.98 -6.54 13.51
C ILE A 34 16.03 -6.03 14.48
N ASP A 35 16.35 -4.72 14.41
CA ASP A 35 17.33 -4.09 15.30
C ASP A 35 16.76 -3.67 16.65
N GLY A 36 15.45 -3.90 16.87
CA GLY A 36 14.77 -3.55 18.11
C GLY A 36 14.45 -2.06 18.27
N GLU A 37 14.83 -1.22 17.30
CA GLU A 37 14.51 0.19 17.32
C GLU A 37 13.06 0.43 16.89
N PRO A 38 12.47 1.60 17.21
CA PRO A 38 11.12 1.91 16.74
C PRO A 38 11.03 1.92 15.22
N ALA A 39 9.90 1.43 14.68
CA ALA A 39 9.64 1.50 13.26
C ALA A 39 9.49 2.95 12.80
N THR A 40 10.04 3.24 11.62
CA THR A 40 9.89 4.55 11.00
C THR A 40 9.40 4.37 9.57
N CYS A 41 8.82 5.42 8.99
CA CYS A 41 8.49 5.43 7.58
C CYS A 41 9.52 6.26 6.81
N ALA A 42 9.87 5.77 5.62
CA ALA A 42 10.81 6.49 4.77
C ALA A 42 10.09 7.68 4.12
N ASN A 43 10.62 8.87 4.29
CA ASN A 43 10.12 10.05 3.59
C ASN A 43 10.65 10.04 2.15
N GLY A 44 9.74 10.16 1.18
CA GLY A 44 10.13 10.11 -0.23
C GLY A 44 9.95 8.74 -0.89
N MET A 45 9.54 7.73 -0.14
CA MET A 45 9.24 6.41 -0.69
C MET A 45 7.73 6.23 -0.83
N THR A 46 7.30 5.54 -1.87
CA THR A 46 5.90 5.18 -2.07
C THR A 46 5.82 3.71 -2.47
N ILE A 47 4.90 2.99 -1.83
CA ILE A 47 4.61 1.61 -2.21
C ILE A 47 3.39 1.63 -3.11
N GLY A 48 3.55 1.21 -4.37
CA GLY A 48 2.47 1.21 -5.34
C GLY A 48 1.84 -0.16 -5.51
N PHE A 49 0.51 -0.21 -5.48
CA PHE A 49 -0.26 -1.41 -5.76
C PHE A 49 -1.02 -1.25 -7.07
N LYS A 50 -0.77 -2.17 -8.01
CA LYS A 50 -1.50 -2.19 -9.26
C LYS A 50 -2.94 -2.59 -9.00
N CYS A 51 -3.87 -1.79 -9.52
CA CYS A 51 -5.30 -2.07 -9.48
C CYS A 51 -5.79 -2.46 -10.88
N ASP A 52 -6.85 -3.24 -10.93
CA ASP A 52 -7.36 -3.78 -12.19
C ASP A 52 -8.30 -2.81 -12.92
N SER A 53 -8.79 -1.79 -12.22
CA SER A 53 -9.75 -0.84 -12.77
C SER A 53 -9.68 0.49 -12.02
N PRO A 54 -10.21 1.58 -12.60
CA PRO A 54 -10.35 2.85 -11.86
C PRO A 54 -11.21 2.70 -10.61
N GLU A 55 -12.24 1.86 -10.67
CA GLU A 55 -13.13 1.60 -9.54
C GLU A 55 -12.36 0.94 -8.40
N GLN A 56 -11.45 0.03 -8.72
CA GLN A 56 -10.63 -0.63 -7.70
C GLN A 56 -9.66 0.33 -7.04
N VAL A 57 -9.14 1.32 -7.77
CA VAL A 57 -8.32 2.39 -7.19
C VAL A 57 -9.10 3.13 -6.10
N LYS A 58 -10.35 3.50 -6.40
CA LYS A 58 -11.21 4.18 -5.44
C LYS A 58 -11.57 3.27 -4.26
N GLU A 59 -11.86 2.01 -4.51
CA GLU A 59 -12.18 1.03 -3.46
C GLU A 59 -11.02 0.86 -2.49
N LEU A 60 -9.80 0.75 -3.02
CA LEU A 60 -8.60 0.64 -2.19
C LEU A 60 -8.45 1.86 -1.29
N HIS A 61 -8.59 3.05 -1.86
CA HIS A 61 -8.51 4.30 -1.10
C HIS A 61 -9.57 4.33 0.00
N ASP A 62 -10.83 4.10 -0.36
CA ASP A 62 -11.94 4.22 0.57
C ASP A 62 -11.82 3.19 1.71
N ALA A 63 -11.39 1.99 1.39
CA ALA A 63 -11.17 0.95 2.41
C ALA A 63 -10.03 1.33 3.35
N ALA A 64 -8.96 1.93 2.83
CA ALA A 64 -7.84 2.38 3.66
C ALA A 64 -8.26 3.48 4.62
N ILE A 65 -9.04 4.44 4.14
CA ILE A 65 -9.55 5.53 4.99
C ILE A 65 -10.51 4.98 6.04
N ALA A 66 -11.39 4.05 5.67
CA ALA A 66 -12.31 3.42 6.62
C ALA A 66 -11.56 2.64 7.70
N ALA A 67 -10.37 2.12 7.39
CA ALA A 67 -9.54 1.39 8.34
C ALA A 67 -8.64 2.29 9.19
N GLY A 68 -8.75 3.61 9.02
CA GLY A 68 -8.00 4.59 9.83
C GLY A 68 -6.83 5.25 9.12
N GLY A 69 -6.62 4.95 7.85
CA GLY A 69 -5.60 5.62 7.04
C GLY A 69 -5.96 7.07 6.75
N THR A 70 -5.01 7.81 6.25
CA THR A 70 -5.15 9.23 5.96
C THR A 70 -5.00 9.49 4.47
N SER A 71 -6.03 10.10 3.86
CA SER A 71 -5.97 10.50 2.46
C SER A 71 -4.98 11.64 2.29
N ILE A 72 -4.12 11.54 1.29
CA ILE A 72 -3.14 12.59 0.96
C ILE A 72 -3.17 12.87 -0.53
N GLU A 73 -2.60 14.00 -0.90
CA GLU A 73 -2.61 14.52 -2.26
C GLU A 73 -4.04 14.69 -2.76
N ASP A 74 -4.28 14.61 -4.05
CA ASP A 74 -5.62 14.80 -4.59
C ASP A 74 -6.48 13.55 -4.36
N PRO A 75 -7.82 13.69 -4.37
CA PRO A 75 -8.72 12.52 -4.28
C PRO A 75 -8.44 11.51 -5.41
N PRO A 76 -8.89 10.25 -5.24
CA PRO A 76 -8.74 9.26 -6.32
C PRO A 76 -9.27 9.77 -7.65
N GLY A 77 -8.51 9.59 -8.71
CA GLY A 77 -8.92 10.02 -10.03
C GLY A 77 -7.81 9.95 -11.06
N LEU A 78 -8.14 10.41 -12.25
CA LEU A 78 -7.23 10.42 -13.39
C LEU A 78 -6.16 11.50 -13.22
N ARG A 79 -4.92 11.14 -13.49
CA ARG A 79 -3.77 12.05 -13.52
C ARG A 79 -3.01 11.87 -14.83
N GLU A 80 -2.62 12.97 -15.44
CA GLU A 80 -1.64 12.95 -16.50
C GLU A 80 -0.24 12.91 -15.88
N SER A 81 0.62 12.06 -16.43
CA SER A 81 1.98 11.93 -15.93
C SER A 81 2.95 11.73 -17.08
N ALA A 82 4.25 11.79 -16.78
CA ALA A 82 5.29 11.49 -17.76
C ALA A 82 5.18 10.05 -18.30
N MET A 83 4.50 9.17 -17.56
CA MET A 83 4.27 7.78 -17.94
C MET A 83 2.92 7.58 -18.62
N GLY A 84 2.21 8.66 -18.96
CA GLY A 84 0.87 8.61 -19.54
C GLY A 84 -0.21 8.87 -18.52
N ALA A 85 -1.48 8.71 -18.93
CA ALA A 85 -2.62 8.91 -18.05
C ALA A 85 -2.78 7.72 -17.11
N MET A 86 -2.96 7.99 -15.84
CA MET A 86 -3.11 6.96 -14.81
C MET A 86 -4.20 7.36 -13.83
N HIS A 87 -5.00 6.39 -13.41
CA HIS A 87 -5.87 6.54 -12.25
C HIS A 87 -5.06 6.26 -11.01
N LEU A 88 -5.04 7.22 -10.09
CA LEU A 88 -4.20 7.14 -8.89
C LEU A 88 -4.97 7.49 -7.65
N CYS A 89 -4.57 6.90 -6.54
CA CYS A 89 -4.93 7.36 -5.20
C CYS A 89 -3.69 7.30 -4.32
N TYR A 90 -3.64 8.18 -3.33
CA TYR A 90 -2.56 8.19 -2.34
C TYR A 90 -3.15 8.27 -0.95
N PHE A 91 -2.57 7.50 -0.05
CA PHE A 91 -2.94 7.55 1.36
C PHE A 91 -1.74 7.12 2.22
N ARG A 92 -1.82 7.44 3.50
CA ARG A 92 -0.87 6.91 4.47
C ARG A 92 -1.56 5.86 5.31
N ASP A 93 -0.84 4.78 5.60
CA ASP A 93 -1.36 3.76 6.49
C ASP A 93 -1.29 4.23 7.96
N LEU A 94 -1.65 3.35 8.90
CA LEU A 94 -1.67 3.70 10.31
C LEU A 94 -0.30 4.06 10.87
N ASP A 95 0.77 3.56 10.24
CA ASP A 95 2.14 3.84 10.65
C ASP A 95 2.76 5.01 9.89
N GLY A 96 2.03 5.58 8.93
CA GLY A 96 2.48 6.73 8.16
C GLY A 96 3.19 6.42 6.85
N HIS A 97 3.21 5.16 6.44
CA HIS A 97 3.79 4.79 5.14
C HIS A 97 2.91 5.28 4.00
N LYS A 98 3.54 5.85 2.97
CA LYS A 98 2.81 6.34 1.81
C LYS A 98 2.52 5.20 0.85
N ILE A 99 1.25 5.04 0.53
CA ILE A 99 0.74 3.98 -0.34
C ILE A 99 0.05 4.62 -1.53
N CYS A 100 0.21 4.00 -2.68
CA CYS A 100 -0.42 4.41 -3.93
C CYS A 100 -1.19 3.24 -4.52
N GLY A 101 -2.43 3.49 -4.95
CA GLY A 101 -3.14 2.59 -5.85
C GLY A 101 -3.04 3.15 -7.25
N LEU A 102 -2.77 2.30 -8.23
CA LEU A 102 -2.58 2.76 -9.60
C LEU A 102 -3.22 1.83 -10.63
N HIS A 103 -3.76 2.45 -11.66
CA HIS A 103 -4.30 1.75 -12.83
C HIS A 103 -3.99 2.58 -14.07
N ARG A 104 -3.26 2.00 -15.00
CA ARG A 104 -2.90 2.69 -16.25
C ARG A 104 -4.14 2.82 -17.14
N ALA A 105 -4.43 4.05 -17.54
CA ALA A 105 -5.51 4.33 -18.46
C ALA A 105 -5.08 4.03 -19.90
N GLY A 106 -5.89 3.28 -20.61
CA GLY A 106 -5.67 2.93 -22.01
C GLY A 106 -4.85 1.70 -22.24
#